data_12bac3843c9239a86405f5b308a1fe54
#
_entry.id   12bac3843c9239a86405f5b308a1fe54
#
_cell.length_a   1.000
_cell.length_b   1.000
_cell.length_c   1.000
_cell.angle_alpha   90.00
_cell.angle_beta   90.00
_cell.angle_gamma   90.00
#
_symmetry.space_group_name_H-M   'P 1'
#
loop_
_entity.id
_entity.type
_entity.pdbx_description
1 polymer ?
#
loop_
_entity_poly.entity_id
_entity_poly.type
_entity_poly.pdbx_seq_one_letter_code
_entity_poly.pdbx_strand_id
1 'polypeptide(L)'
;MGQVGTRCEEIVCEKELAGVLAKEMASDSELEALKAQAVILRSGFYEKLDHDRKTIFTDDFYSMEELEQEWGEKTETCKENLKRAVQETDQMILQYQDQYVMLPYHKLSAGKTRSGQEAFGSESYPYLPARDCPKDLEAKEQLQECVLPYHKVKEECRKFLTAVENPEETKEDKKATFDDFEIQGTDAAGSVTNVRIGQATCTGEEFREALELPSSHFSFQEQKGKLQITSGGIGHGVGMSQYTANQMAKEGKGYEEILQYFYEGAQLKDGGEIFLKLE
;
A
#
# COMPACT_ATOMS: atom_id res chain seq x y z
N MET A 1 -0.85 -5.96 23.20
CA MET A 1 0.23 -6.20 22.21
C MET A 1 0.76 -7.62 22.39
N GLY A 2 0.23 -8.56 21.63
CA GLY A 2 0.75 -9.93 21.61
C GLY A 2 1.92 -10.01 20.63
N GLN A 3 3.12 -10.30 21.11
CA GLN A 3 4.23 -10.68 20.24
C GLN A 3 4.08 -12.16 19.90
N VAL A 4 3.87 -12.49 18.63
CA VAL A 4 3.96 -13.87 18.16
C VAL A 4 5.43 -14.18 17.93
N GLY A 5 6.05 -14.77 18.95
CA GLY A 5 7.33 -15.44 18.80
C GLY A 5 7.09 -16.90 18.45
N THR A 6 6.65 -17.21 17.23
CA THR A 6 6.48 -18.60 16.80
C THR A 6 7.69 -19.06 16.00
N ARG A 7 8.30 -20.17 16.41
CA ARG A 7 9.29 -20.89 15.62
C ARG A 7 8.66 -21.32 14.29
N CYS A 8 9.41 -21.14 13.21
CA CYS A 8 9.06 -21.42 11.81
C CYS A 8 8.73 -22.90 11.47
N GLU A 9 8.12 -23.67 12.33
CA GLU A 9 7.70 -25.05 12.05
C GLU A 9 6.18 -25.21 11.93
N GLU A 10 5.41 -24.19 12.31
CA GLU A 10 3.97 -24.10 12.01
C GLU A 10 3.70 -22.73 11.44
N ILE A 11 3.69 -22.65 10.14
CA ILE A 11 3.56 -21.40 9.43
C ILE A 11 2.20 -20.83 9.65
N VAL A 12 2.26 -19.59 10.09
CA VAL A 12 1.13 -18.70 10.24
C VAL A 12 -0.08 -19.50 10.66
N CYS A 13 -0.20 -19.67 11.94
CA CYS A 13 -1.43 -20.23 12.45
C CYS A 13 -2.57 -19.52 11.73
N GLU A 14 -3.38 -20.19 10.93
CA GLU A 14 -4.52 -19.62 10.21
C GLU A 14 -5.41 -18.76 11.12
N LYS A 15 -5.30 -18.96 12.44
CA LYS A 15 -5.94 -18.14 13.48
C LYS A 15 -5.37 -16.73 13.57
N GLU A 16 -4.07 -16.56 13.32
CA GLU A 16 -3.39 -15.25 13.41
C GLU A 16 -3.59 -14.47 12.12
N LEU A 17 -3.71 -15.15 10.98
CA LEU A 17 -4.00 -14.51 9.70
C LEU A 17 -5.30 -13.70 9.73
N ALA A 18 -6.32 -14.14 10.45
CA ALA A 18 -7.56 -13.40 10.62
C ALA A 18 -7.34 -12.06 11.36
N GLY A 19 -6.47 -12.05 12.38
CA GLY A 19 -6.09 -10.82 13.10
C GLY A 19 -5.27 -9.86 12.24
N VAL A 20 -4.35 -10.38 11.42
CA VAL A 20 -3.58 -9.57 10.46
C VAL A 20 -4.51 -9.01 9.39
N LEU A 21 -5.41 -9.84 8.83
CA LEU A 21 -6.38 -9.42 7.83
C LEU A 21 -7.28 -8.28 8.35
N ALA A 22 -7.74 -8.39 9.60
CA ALA A 22 -8.57 -7.36 10.24
C ALA A 22 -7.84 -6.01 10.41
N LYS A 23 -6.52 -6.03 10.60
CA LYS A 23 -5.70 -4.83 10.68
C LYS A 23 -5.50 -4.18 9.31
N GLU A 24 -5.30 -4.99 8.28
CA GLU A 24 -4.93 -4.52 6.94
C GLU A 24 -6.13 -4.09 6.09
N MET A 25 -7.31 -4.67 6.33
CA MET A 25 -8.51 -4.37 5.55
C MET A 25 -9.75 -4.27 6.45
N ALA A 26 -10.67 -3.36 6.12
CA ALA A 26 -11.91 -3.20 6.86
C ALA A 26 -12.70 -4.51 6.91
N SER A 27 -12.99 -5.00 8.12
CA SER A 27 -13.59 -6.32 8.36
C SER A 27 -15.06 -6.43 7.91
N ASP A 28 -15.70 -5.31 7.59
CA ASP A 28 -17.03 -5.23 7.00
C ASP A 28 -17.00 -5.15 5.45
N SER A 29 -15.84 -5.39 4.84
CA SER A 29 -15.71 -5.53 3.39
C SER A 29 -16.40 -6.80 2.90
N GLU A 30 -16.69 -6.85 1.59
CA GLU A 30 -17.26 -8.04 0.94
C GLU A 30 -16.32 -9.26 1.10
N LEU A 31 -16.91 -10.44 1.28
CA LEU A 31 -16.16 -11.67 1.54
C LEU A 31 -15.10 -11.97 0.48
N GLU A 32 -15.42 -11.77 -0.81
CA GLU A 32 -14.47 -12.06 -1.88
C GLU A 32 -13.27 -11.10 -1.89
N ALA A 33 -13.45 -9.85 -1.46
CA ALA A 33 -12.35 -8.92 -1.28
C ALA A 33 -11.46 -9.30 -0.08
N LEU A 34 -12.07 -9.74 1.02
CA LEU A 34 -11.34 -10.25 2.19
C LEU A 34 -10.56 -11.54 1.84
N LYS A 35 -11.13 -12.44 1.02
CA LYS A 35 -10.44 -13.61 0.51
C LYS A 35 -9.22 -13.23 -0.33
N ALA A 36 -9.36 -12.29 -1.26
CA ALA A 36 -8.23 -11.81 -2.05
C ALA A 36 -7.10 -11.26 -1.16
N GLN A 37 -7.46 -10.45 -0.14
CA GLN A 37 -6.48 -9.92 0.80
C GLN A 37 -5.84 -11.02 1.66
N ALA A 38 -6.59 -12.04 2.09
CA ALA A 38 -6.05 -13.17 2.84
C ALA A 38 -5.00 -13.96 2.03
N VAL A 39 -5.27 -14.21 0.74
CA VAL A 39 -4.30 -14.84 -0.17
C VAL A 39 -3.03 -13.99 -0.33
N ILE A 40 -3.16 -12.67 -0.48
CA ILE A 40 -2.02 -11.76 -0.59
C ILE A 40 -1.16 -11.80 0.68
N LEU A 41 -1.78 -11.69 1.84
CA LEU A 41 -1.08 -11.73 3.13
C LEU A 41 -0.35 -13.06 3.34
N ARG A 42 -1.04 -14.17 3.10
CA ARG A 42 -0.45 -15.52 3.18
C ARG A 42 0.74 -15.66 2.24
N SER A 43 0.60 -15.19 0.98
CA SER A 43 1.68 -15.23 -0.01
C SER A 43 2.91 -14.42 0.44
N GLY A 44 2.69 -13.27 1.06
CA GLY A 44 3.76 -12.43 1.61
C GLY A 44 4.52 -13.11 2.76
N PHE A 45 3.86 -13.98 3.55
CA PHE A 45 4.57 -14.79 4.54
C PHE A 45 5.50 -15.82 3.88
N TYR A 46 5.04 -16.48 2.82
CA TYR A 46 5.85 -17.44 2.07
C TYR A 46 7.03 -16.75 1.36
N GLU A 47 6.83 -15.57 0.81
CA GLU A 47 7.89 -14.78 0.20
C GLU A 47 8.99 -14.42 1.22
N LYS A 48 8.62 -13.95 2.40
CA LYS A 48 9.56 -13.67 3.49
C LYS A 48 10.33 -14.92 3.93
N LEU A 49 9.66 -16.07 4.02
CA LEU A 49 10.27 -17.34 4.42
C LEU A 49 11.21 -17.92 3.35
N ASP A 50 10.93 -17.70 2.08
CA ASP A 50 11.83 -18.10 0.99
C ASP A 50 13.14 -17.35 1.05
N HIS A 51 13.12 -16.07 1.41
CA HIS A 51 14.30 -15.24 1.58
C HIS A 51 15.10 -15.57 2.85
N ASP A 52 14.43 -15.80 3.98
CA ASP A 52 15.06 -16.21 5.23
C ASP A 52 14.13 -17.13 6.04
N ARG A 53 14.46 -18.43 6.06
CA ARG A 53 13.75 -19.46 6.84
C ARG A 53 13.72 -19.23 8.35
N LYS A 54 14.51 -18.27 8.85
CA LYS A 54 14.53 -17.89 10.26
C LYS A 54 13.76 -16.61 10.56
N THR A 55 13.06 -16.07 9.55
CA THR A 55 12.27 -14.85 9.70
C THR A 55 11.26 -15.03 10.84
N ILE A 56 11.32 -14.15 11.81
CA ILE A 56 10.34 -14.05 12.89
C ILE A 56 9.33 -13.00 12.43
N PHE A 57 8.07 -13.39 12.31
CA PHE A 57 7.00 -12.45 12.02
C PHE A 57 6.70 -11.66 13.29
N THR A 58 7.02 -10.38 13.26
CA THR A 58 6.75 -9.42 14.35
C THR A 58 5.60 -8.49 13.97
N ASP A 59 4.82 -8.86 12.94
CA ASP A 59 3.71 -8.02 12.53
C ASP A 59 2.74 -7.85 13.70
N ASP A 60 2.45 -6.59 14.04
CA ASP A 60 1.42 -6.27 15.02
C ASP A 60 0.08 -6.75 14.48
N PHE A 61 -0.66 -7.51 15.25
CA PHE A 61 -2.04 -7.89 14.93
C PHE A 61 -2.96 -7.49 16.07
N TYR A 62 -4.20 -7.25 15.73
CA TYR A 62 -5.21 -7.02 16.75
C TYR A 62 -5.60 -8.34 17.38
N SER A 63 -5.67 -8.37 18.71
CA SER A 63 -6.38 -9.45 19.40
C SER A 63 -7.86 -9.40 19.05
N MET A 64 -8.55 -10.54 19.07
CA MET A 64 -9.98 -10.57 18.81
C MET A 64 -10.76 -9.70 19.83
N GLU A 65 -10.27 -9.56 21.05
CA GLU A 65 -10.87 -8.72 22.08
C GLU A 65 -10.78 -7.23 21.76
N GLU A 66 -9.66 -6.75 21.20
CA GLU A 66 -9.51 -5.37 20.74
C GLU A 66 -10.45 -5.07 19.57
N LEU A 67 -10.55 -5.99 18.61
CA LEU A 67 -11.44 -5.87 17.46
C LEU A 67 -12.92 -5.87 17.83
N GLU A 68 -13.32 -6.70 18.82
CA GLU A 68 -14.70 -6.73 19.34
C GLU A 68 -15.14 -5.38 19.91
N GLN A 69 -14.24 -4.69 20.60
CA GLN A 69 -14.52 -3.35 21.13
C GLN A 69 -14.72 -2.32 20.02
N GLU A 70 -13.99 -2.46 18.92
CA GLU A 70 -14.09 -1.54 17.78
C GLU A 70 -15.36 -1.80 16.95
N TRP A 71 -15.72 -3.07 16.69
CA TRP A 71 -16.84 -3.43 15.82
C TRP A 71 -18.23 -3.25 16.45
N GLY A 72 -18.34 -3.31 17.78
CA GLY A 72 -19.58 -3.15 18.49
C GLY A 72 -20.66 -4.12 18.01
N GLU A 73 -21.78 -3.60 17.50
CA GLU A 73 -22.92 -4.43 17.01
C GLU A 73 -22.58 -5.28 15.78
N LYS A 74 -21.51 -4.96 15.03
CA LYS A 74 -21.07 -5.72 13.84
C LYS A 74 -20.12 -6.88 14.19
N THR A 75 -19.77 -7.07 15.45
CA THR A 75 -18.75 -8.04 15.90
C THR A 75 -18.94 -9.42 15.29
N GLU A 76 -20.12 -10.03 15.41
CA GLU A 76 -20.36 -11.39 14.91
C GLU A 76 -20.22 -11.48 13.39
N THR A 77 -20.72 -10.51 12.64
CA THR A 77 -20.61 -10.48 11.18
C THR A 77 -19.15 -10.31 10.73
N CYS A 78 -18.40 -9.42 11.35
CA CYS A 78 -16.99 -9.20 11.04
C CYS A 78 -16.14 -10.44 11.35
N LYS A 79 -16.34 -11.06 12.50
CA LYS A 79 -15.68 -12.33 12.87
C LYS A 79 -15.97 -13.46 11.88
N GLU A 80 -17.24 -13.63 11.52
CA GLU A 80 -17.63 -14.66 10.56
C GLU A 80 -17.00 -14.43 9.19
N ASN A 81 -17.00 -13.18 8.70
CA ASN A 81 -16.41 -12.85 7.41
C ASN A 81 -14.90 -13.10 7.40
N LEU A 82 -14.16 -12.66 8.43
CA LEU A 82 -12.72 -12.91 8.54
C LEU A 82 -12.39 -14.39 8.60
N LYS A 83 -13.11 -15.14 9.45
CA LYS A 83 -12.95 -16.59 9.57
C LYS A 83 -13.21 -17.28 8.24
N ARG A 84 -14.30 -16.95 7.55
CA ARG A 84 -14.62 -17.49 6.25
C ARG A 84 -13.59 -17.13 5.20
N ALA A 85 -13.13 -15.88 5.15
CA ALA A 85 -12.10 -15.46 4.20
C ALA A 85 -10.83 -16.29 4.33
N VAL A 86 -10.38 -16.57 5.56
CA VAL A 86 -9.20 -17.40 5.82
C VAL A 86 -9.47 -18.87 5.50
N GLN A 87 -10.59 -19.44 5.95
CA GLN A 87 -10.90 -20.85 5.75
C GLN A 87 -11.24 -21.22 4.31
N GLU A 88 -11.98 -20.37 3.60
CA GLU A 88 -12.36 -20.63 2.20
C GLU A 88 -11.20 -20.38 1.21
N THR A 89 -10.08 -19.84 1.68
CA THR A 89 -8.82 -19.69 0.94
C THR A 89 -7.68 -20.48 1.59
N ASP A 90 -8.00 -21.51 2.39
CA ASP A 90 -7.00 -22.29 3.12
C ASP A 90 -5.87 -22.75 2.21
N GLN A 91 -4.63 -22.51 2.65
CA GLN A 91 -3.37 -22.80 1.95
C GLN A 91 -3.18 -22.13 0.58
N MET A 92 -4.15 -21.38 0.06
CA MET A 92 -4.01 -20.71 -1.24
C MET A 92 -3.03 -19.54 -1.17
N ILE A 93 -2.05 -19.56 -2.07
CA ILE A 93 -1.04 -18.53 -2.29
C ILE A 93 -0.99 -18.10 -3.75
N LEU A 94 -0.41 -16.93 -4.01
CA LEU A 94 -0.20 -16.41 -5.34
C LEU A 94 1.29 -16.42 -5.69
N GLN A 95 1.66 -17.00 -6.84
CA GLN A 95 3.02 -17.05 -7.36
C GLN A 95 3.08 -16.49 -8.76
N TYR A 96 4.21 -15.93 -9.13
CA TYR A 96 4.51 -15.52 -10.50
C TYR A 96 5.71 -16.33 -11.04
N GLN A 97 5.52 -17.06 -12.15
CA GLN A 97 6.53 -17.94 -12.73
C GLN A 97 7.15 -18.94 -11.71
N ASP A 98 6.28 -19.53 -10.88
CA ASP A 98 6.64 -20.45 -9.80
C ASP A 98 7.58 -19.85 -8.73
N GLN A 99 7.65 -18.53 -8.63
CA GLN A 99 8.39 -17.80 -7.61
C GLN A 99 7.44 -17.13 -6.62
N TYR A 100 7.85 -17.05 -5.37
CA TYR A 100 7.24 -16.14 -4.41
C TYR A 100 7.63 -14.71 -4.76
N VAL A 101 6.64 -13.84 -4.86
CA VAL A 101 6.85 -12.47 -5.27
C VAL A 101 6.14 -11.51 -4.34
N MET A 102 6.68 -10.31 -4.23
CA MET A 102 6.03 -9.23 -3.49
C MET A 102 4.67 -8.90 -4.11
N LEU A 103 3.61 -8.91 -3.31
CA LEU A 103 2.24 -8.59 -3.70
C LEU A 103 1.76 -7.33 -2.97
N PRO A 104 2.14 -6.14 -3.44
CA PRO A 104 1.76 -4.88 -2.79
C PRO A 104 0.26 -4.61 -2.92
N TYR A 105 -0.31 -3.97 -1.92
CA TYR A 105 -1.70 -3.51 -1.89
C TYR A 105 -1.78 -2.15 -1.18
N HIS A 106 -2.84 -1.42 -1.42
CA HIS A 106 -3.06 -0.11 -0.83
C HIS A 106 -4.55 0.15 -0.65
N LYS A 107 -4.89 1.08 0.22
CA LYS A 107 -6.29 1.33 0.59
C LYS A 107 -7.11 1.89 -0.58
N LEU A 108 -6.57 2.88 -1.31
CA LEU A 108 -7.31 3.64 -2.30
C LEU A 108 -6.35 4.25 -3.34
N SER A 109 -6.59 4.01 -4.64
CA SER A 109 -5.84 4.65 -5.71
C SER A 109 -6.39 6.04 -6.05
N ALA A 110 -5.66 6.80 -6.85
CA ALA A 110 -6.15 8.06 -7.42
C ALA A 110 -6.91 7.87 -8.76
N GLY A 111 -7.62 6.74 -8.90
CA GLY A 111 -8.37 6.36 -10.10
C GLY A 111 -7.61 5.40 -11.02
N LYS A 112 -6.32 5.19 -10.75
CA LYS A 112 -5.45 4.25 -11.47
C LYS A 112 -4.32 3.79 -10.56
N THR A 113 -3.96 2.50 -10.61
CA THR A 113 -2.78 2.01 -9.90
C THR A 113 -1.51 2.32 -10.69
N ARG A 114 -0.40 2.43 -9.99
CA ARG A 114 0.93 2.57 -10.59
C ARG A 114 1.43 1.21 -11.09
N SER A 115 2.16 1.18 -12.19
CA SER A 115 2.89 -0.03 -12.57
C SER A 115 4.09 -0.26 -11.64
N GLY A 116 4.45 -1.52 -11.42
CA GLY A 116 5.63 -1.85 -10.64
C GLY A 116 6.91 -1.33 -11.29
N GLN A 117 6.98 -1.31 -12.62
CA GLN A 117 8.12 -0.78 -13.36
C GLN A 117 8.36 0.71 -13.07
N GLU A 118 7.32 1.54 -13.11
CA GLU A 118 7.44 2.98 -12.85
C GLU A 118 7.69 3.27 -11.36
N ALA A 119 6.98 2.55 -10.48
CA ALA A 119 7.07 2.79 -9.05
C ALA A 119 8.43 2.39 -8.45
N PHE A 120 9.02 1.30 -8.93
CA PHE A 120 10.28 0.76 -8.41
C PHE A 120 11.48 0.99 -9.34
N GLY A 121 11.28 1.60 -10.51
CA GLY A 121 12.33 1.85 -11.49
C GLY A 121 12.98 0.57 -12.04
N SER A 122 12.23 -0.54 -12.12
CA SER A 122 12.75 -1.85 -12.49
C SER A 122 11.75 -2.66 -13.32
N GLU A 123 12.24 -3.35 -14.34
CA GLU A 123 11.46 -4.28 -15.16
C GLU A 123 11.19 -5.63 -14.46
N SER A 124 11.66 -5.81 -13.24
CA SER A 124 11.49 -7.06 -12.46
C SER A 124 10.05 -7.30 -11.99
N TYR A 125 9.15 -6.36 -12.23
CA TYR A 125 7.76 -6.40 -11.72
C TYR A 125 6.70 -6.42 -12.85
N PRO A 126 6.83 -7.28 -13.90
CA PRO A 126 5.90 -7.28 -15.01
C PRO A 126 4.48 -7.73 -14.61
N TYR A 127 4.35 -8.43 -13.49
CA TYR A 127 3.08 -8.89 -12.92
C TYR A 127 2.31 -7.79 -12.15
N LEU A 128 2.89 -6.58 -12.03
CA LEU A 128 2.29 -5.40 -11.41
C LEU A 128 1.99 -4.32 -12.47
N PRO A 129 1.03 -4.53 -13.38
CA PRO A 129 0.67 -3.53 -14.37
C PRO A 129 -0.14 -2.40 -13.72
N ALA A 130 -0.18 -1.25 -14.37
CA ALA A 130 -1.13 -0.22 -14.03
C ALA A 130 -2.56 -0.68 -14.34
N ARG A 131 -3.51 -0.47 -13.41
CA ARG A 131 -4.93 -0.85 -13.55
C ARG A 131 -5.84 0.34 -13.32
N ASP A 132 -6.88 0.45 -14.12
CA ASP A 132 -7.87 1.49 -13.96
C ASP A 132 -8.79 1.18 -12.76
N CYS A 133 -8.93 2.12 -11.86
CA CYS A 133 -9.73 2.01 -10.65
C CYS A 133 -10.71 3.19 -10.54
N PRO A 134 -11.62 3.38 -11.53
CA PRO A 134 -12.47 4.57 -11.58
C PRO A 134 -13.41 4.71 -10.38
N LYS A 135 -13.79 3.59 -9.75
CA LYS A 135 -14.60 3.59 -8.53
C LYS A 135 -13.90 4.18 -7.32
N ASP A 136 -12.57 4.14 -7.29
CA ASP A 136 -11.79 4.75 -6.22
C ASP A 136 -12.04 6.27 -6.14
N LEU A 137 -12.36 6.92 -7.26
CA LEU A 137 -12.69 8.35 -7.31
C LEU A 137 -14.02 8.70 -6.61
N GLU A 138 -14.88 7.71 -6.35
CA GLU A 138 -16.16 7.88 -5.65
C GLU A 138 -16.02 7.78 -4.12
N ALA A 139 -14.84 7.39 -3.61
CA ALA A 139 -14.59 7.25 -2.18
C ALA A 139 -14.58 8.62 -1.48
N LYS A 140 -15.14 8.70 -0.27
CA LYS A 140 -15.21 9.94 0.50
C LYS A 140 -13.83 10.50 0.87
N GLU A 141 -12.87 9.60 1.09
CA GLU A 141 -11.49 9.92 1.47
C GLU A 141 -10.57 10.14 0.27
N GLN A 142 -11.14 10.24 -0.95
CA GLN A 142 -10.37 10.32 -2.20
C GLN A 142 -9.42 11.51 -2.24
N LEU A 143 -9.88 12.67 -1.81
CA LEU A 143 -9.09 13.89 -1.78
C LEU A 143 -8.87 14.35 -0.34
N GLN A 144 -7.61 14.62 -0.02
CA GLN A 144 -7.20 15.17 1.26
C GLN A 144 -6.32 16.41 1.04
N GLU A 145 -6.58 17.43 1.84
CA GLU A 145 -5.87 18.71 1.73
C GLU A 145 -5.11 19.02 3.01
N CYS A 146 -3.90 19.53 2.87
CA CYS A 146 -3.18 20.16 3.95
C CYS A 146 -2.60 21.51 3.50
N VAL A 147 -2.46 22.46 4.43
CA VAL A 147 -1.95 23.81 4.17
C VAL A 147 -0.81 24.09 5.12
N LEU A 148 0.40 24.18 4.61
CA LEU A 148 1.63 24.33 5.40
C LEU A 148 2.38 25.63 5.04
N PRO A 149 2.99 26.30 6.03
CA PRO A 149 3.92 27.39 5.75
C PRO A 149 5.12 26.87 4.93
N TYR A 150 5.61 27.64 3.95
CA TYR A 150 6.72 27.23 3.09
C TYR A 150 7.98 26.82 3.86
N HIS A 151 8.33 27.54 4.94
CA HIS A 151 9.50 27.20 5.76
C HIS A 151 9.36 25.83 6.42
N LYS A 152 8.14 25.46 6.86
CA LYS A 152 7.89 24.16 7.47
C LYS A 152 8.05 23.04 6.46
N VAL A 153 7.54 23.19 5.24
CA VAL A 153 7.74 22.20 4.17
C VAL A 153 9.23 22.00 3.86
N LYS A 154 10.02 23.10 3.77
CA LYS A 154 11.48 23.02 3.57
C LYS A 154 12.18 22.30 4.74
N GLU A 155 11.76 22.55 5.97
CA GLU A 155 12.32 21.95 7.16
C GLU A 155 12.08 20.43 7.20
N GLU A 156 10.82 20.01 7.02
CA GLU A 156 10.45 18.58 7.05
C GLU A 156 11.12 17.78 5.93
N CYS A 157 11.20 18.37 4.72
CA CYS A 157 11.84 17.70 3.58
C CYS A 157 13.37 17.70 3.65
N ARG A 158 13.99 18.45 4.57
CA ARG A 158 15.45 18.70 4.60
C ARG A 158 16.30 17.43 4.55
N LYS A 159 15.89 16.37 5.24
CA LYS A 159 16.64 15.11 5.30
C LYS A 159 16.71 14.35 3.96
N PHE A 160 15.79 14.64 3.05
CA PHE A 160 15.67 13.98 1.74
C PHE A 160 16.24 14.83 0.59
N LEU A 161 16.52 16.12 0.82
CA LEU A 161 16.93 17.00 -0.24
C LEU A 161 18.35 16.70 -0.73
N THR A 162 18.45 16.43 -2.03
CA THR A 162 19.73 16.33 -2.74
C THR A 162 20.00 17.65 -3.46
N ALA A 163 21.11 18.30 -3.14
CA ALA A 163 21.50 19.54 -3.80
C ALA A 163 21.77 19.28 -5.30
N VAL A 164 21.18 20.07 -6.16
CA VAL A 164 21.58 20.12 -7.58
C VAL A 164 22.99 20.72 -7.63
N GLU A 165 23.91 20.07 -8.38
CA GLU A 165 25.32 20.45 -8.47
C GLU A 165 25.48 21.93 -8.89
N ASN A 166 25.50 22.83 -7.93
CA ASN A 166 26.23 24.12 -7.93
C ASN A 166 26.06 24.82 -6.56
N PRO A 167 27.02 24.69 -5.63
CA PRO A 167 26.86 25.24 -4.28
C PRO A 167 27.19 26.76 -4.17
N GLU A 168 27.31 27.51 -5.27
CA GLU A 168 27.80 28.90 -5.17
C GLU A 168 26.75 29.94 -4.73
N GLU A 169 25.48 29.60 -4.49
CA GLU A 169 24.48 30.55 -3.98
C GLU A 169 23.57 30.01 -2.87
N THR A 170 24.13 29.48 -1.81
CA THR A 170 23.38 29.34 -0.56
C THR A 170 23.32 30.71 0.14
N LYS A 171 22.52 31.61 -0.40
CA LYS A 171 22.04 32.78 0.35
C LYS A 171 20.88 32.32 1.23
N GLU A 172 21.20 32.02 2.46
CA GLU A 172 20.34 31.48 3.51
C GLU A 172 19.13 32.33 3.91
N ASP A 173 18.89 33.52 3.31
CA ASP A 173 17.96 34.52 3.84
C ASP A 173 16.82 34.96 2.90
N LYS A 174 16.58 34.29 1.79
CA LYS A 174 15.35 34.59 1.03
C LYS A 174 14.15 33.89 1.66
N LYS A 175 13.16 34.69 2.07
CA LYS A 175 11.86 34.19 2.50
C LYS A 175 11.32 33.23 1.43
N ALA A 176 11.04 32.00 1.79
CA ALA A 176 10.48 31.01 0.86
C ALA A 176 9.16 31.50 0.26
N THR A 177 8.99 31.26 -1.03
CA THR A 177 7.80 31.62 -1.82
C THR A 177 7.21 30.39 -2.50
N PHE A 178 6.05 30.54 -3.13
CA PHE A 178 5.44 29.45 -3.90
C PHE A 178 6.33 28.97 -5.05
N ASP A 179 7.08 29.86 -5.70
CA ASP A 179 7.98 29.55 -6.82
C ASP A 179 9.15 28.62 -6.43
N ASP A 180 9.41 28.46 -5.12
CA ASP A 180 10.39 27.49 -4.64
C ASP A 180 9.91 26.04 -4.77
N PHE A 181 8.62 25.78 -5.01
CA PHE A 181 8.03 24.46 -5.04
C PHE A 181 7.51 24.11 -6.43
N GLU A 182 8.03 23.03 -7.01
CA GLU A 182 7.64 22.60 -8.35
C GLU A 182 7.59 21.07 -8.45
N ILE A 183 6.50 20.55 -9.02
CA ILE A 183 6.41 19.15 -9.43
C ILE A 183 7.10 19.02 -10.78
N GLN A 184 8.21 18.30 -10.84
CA GLN A 184 9.03 18.15 -12.04
C GLN A 184 8.69 16.93 -12.89
N GLY A 185 7.93 15.98 -12.34
CA GLY A 185 7.52 14.79 -13.08
C GLY A 185 6.44 13.99 -12.37
N THR A 186 5.68 13.27 -13.17
CA THR A 186 4.68 12.29 -12.70
C THR A 186 4.79 11.02 -13.53
N ASP A 187 4.39 9.88 -12.95
CA ASP A 187 4.23 8.62 -13.67
C ASP A 187 2.88 8.57 -14.42
N ALA A 188 2.63 7.46 -15.14
CA ALA A 188 1.40 7.27 -15.91
C ALA A 188 0.11 7.19 -15.07
N ALA A 189 0.22 6.98 -13.77
CA ALA A 189 -0.89 7.04 -12.83
C ALA A 189 -1.08 8.42 -12.21
N GLY A 190 -0.21 9.40 -12.53
CA GLY A 190 -0.24 10.75 -12.00
C GLY A 190 0.44 10.91 -10.64
N SER A 191 1.11 9.87 -10.12
CA SER A 191 1.91 9.99 -8.90
C SER A 191 3.17 10.79 -9.19
N VAL A 192 3.50 11.71 -8.29
CA VAL A 192 4.68 12.58 -8.42
C VAL A 192 5.96 11.75 -8.29
N THR A 193 6.86 11.92 -9.25
CA THR A 193 8.16 11.26 -9.26
C THR A 193 9.25 12.13 -8.68
N ASN A 194 9.22 13.44 -8.98
CA ASN A 194 10.21 14.41 -8.53
C ASN A 194 9.58 15.74 -8.12
N VAL A 195 10.09 16.29 -7.03
CA VAL A 195 9.75 17.62 -6.49
C VAL A 195 11.02 18.45 -6.37
N ARG A 196 10.98 19.70 -6.88
CA ARG A 196 12.00 20.70 -6.62
C ARG A 196 11.57 21.58 -5.44
N ILE A 197 12.49 21.83 -4.52
CA ILE A 197 12.32 22.74 -3.38
C ILE A 197 13.51 23.68 -3.33
N GLY A 198 13.32 24.91 -3.84
CA GLY A 198 14.41 25.86 -4.02
C GLY A 198 15.43 25.37 -5.05
N GLN A 199 16.66 25.12 -4.62
CA GLN A 199 17.77 24.60 -5.44
C GLN A 199 18.02 23.09 -5.25
N ALA A 200 17.16 22.39 -4.54
CA ALA A 200 17.31 20.97 -4.24
C ALA A 200 16.09 20.17 -4.71
N THR A 201 16.26 18.88 -4.84
CA THR A 201 15.20 17.97 -5.27
C THR A 201 15.05 16.79 -4.31
N CYS A 202 13.87 16.21 -4.27
CA CYS A 202 13.59 14.92 -3.66
C CYS A 202 12.58 14.16 -4.54
N THR A 203 12.43 12.86 -4.29
CA THR A 203 11.38 12.07 -4.93
C THR A 203 9.99 12.40 -4.36
N GLY A 204 8.93 12.08 -5.12
CA GLY A 204 7.56 12.25 -4.62
C GLY A 204 7.26 11.39 -3.40
N GLU A 205 7.85 10.20 -3.29
CA GLU A 205 7.71 9.34 -2.11
C GLU A 205 8.43 9.92 -0.87
N GLU A 206 9.63 10.48 -1.04
CA GLU A 206 10.35 11.17 0.04
C GLU A 206 9.58 12.41 0.51
N PHE A 207 8.99 13.16 -0.42
CA PHE A 207 8.14 14.30 -0.09
C PHE A 207 6.87 13.88 0.65
N ARG A 208 6.24 12.78 0.21
CA ARG A 208 5.11 12.16 0.89
C ARG A 208 5.47 11.75 2.32
N GLU A 209 6.60 11.05 2.49
CA GLU A 209 7.10 10.61 3.81
C GLU A 209 7.37 11.79 4.72
N ALA A 210 8.08 12.82 4.21
CA ALA A 210 8.45 14.00 4.98
C ALA A 210 7.25 14.75 5.57
N LEU A 211 6.15 14.80 4.83
CA LEU A 211 4.94 15.56 5.20
C LEU A 211 3.78 14.69 5.65
N GLU A 212 4.00 13.38 5.80
CA GLU A 212 2.97 12.39 6.17
C GLU A 212 1.72 12.45 5.26
N LEU A 213 1.95 12.67 3.94
CA LEU A 213 0.85 12.73 2.98
C LEU A 213 0.25 11.34 2.75
N PRO A 214 -1.06 11.25 2.47
CA PRO A 214 -1.72 9.97 2.26
C PRO A 214 -1.19 9.21 1.04
N SER A 215 -0.74 9.92 0.01
CA SER A 215 -0.20 9.32 -1.22
C SER A 215 0.84 10.22 -1.88
N SER A 216 1.57 9.70 -2.87
CA SER A 216 2.44 10.50 -3.75
C SER A 216 1.70 11.10 -4.96
N HIS A 217 0.40 10.86 -5.11
CA HIS A 217 -0.43 11.54 -6.09
C HIS A 217 -0.93 12.86 -5.50
N PHE A 218 -0.21 13.96 -5.73
CA PHE A 218 -0.56 15.26 -5.16
C PHE A 218 -0.31 16.42 -6.13
N SER A 219 -0.92 17.56 -5.82
CA SER A 219 -0.74 18.85 -6.52
C SER A 219 -0.50 19.98 -5.53
N PHE A 220 0.07 21.09 -6.03
CA PHE A 220 0.36 22.28 -5.25
C PHE A 220 -0.50 23.45 -5.69
N GLN A 221 -0.94 24.25 -4.72
CA GLN A 221 -1.53 25.56 -4.95
C GLN A 221 -1.04 26.56 -3.90
N GLU A 222 -1.02 27.84 -4.25
CA GLU A 222 -0.78 28.88 -3.29
C GLU A 222 -2.07 29.23 -2.54
N GLN A 223 -2.02 29.22 -1.20
CA GLN A 223 -3.12 29.64 -0.36
C GLN A 223 -2.63 30.63 0.70
N LYS A 224 -2.91 31.91 0.50
CA LYS A 224 -2.60 32.99 1.49
C LYS A 224 -1.14 32.96 1.98
N GLY A 225 -0.18 32.83 1.05
CA GLY A 225 1.25 32.78 1.36
C GLY A 225 1.72 31.48 2.03
N LYS A 226 1.01 30.39 1.78
CA LYS A 226 1.33 29.02 2.22
C LYS A 226 1.18 28.06 1.06
N LEU A 227 1.79 26.86 1.18
CA LEU A 227 1.61 25.76 0.24
C LEU A 227 0.35 24.96 0.65
N GLN A 228 -0.64 24.96 -0.22
CA GLN A 228 -1.74 24.00 -0.16
C GLN A 228 -1.34 22.77 -0.99
N ILE A 229 -1.45 21.61 -0.40
CA ILE A 229 -1.17 20.32 -1.02
C ILE A 229 -2.48 19.53 -1.04
N THR A 230 -2.92 19.13 -2.21
CA THR A 230 -4.08 18.26 -2.39
C THR A 230 -3.60 16.89 -2.84
N SER A 231 -3.84 15.85 -2.03
CA SER A 231 -3.46 14.47 -2.31
C SER A 231 -4.67 13.66 -2.71
N GLY A 232 -4.51 12.79 -3.72
CA GLY A 232 -5.52 11.84 -4.20
C GLY A 232 -5.14 10.39 -3.86
N GLY A 233 -6.11 9.62 -3.31
CA GLY A 233 -5.89 8.25 -2.89
C GLY A 233 -5.17 8.10 -1.54
N ILE A 234 -4.98 6.84 -1.10
CA ILE A 234 -4.35 6.48 0.18
C ILE A 234 -3.46 5.26 -0.04
N GLY A 235 -2.16 5.41 0.19
CA GLY A 235 -1.13 4.40 0.04
C GLY A 235 -0.18 4.69 -1.12
N HIS A 236 0.68 3.71 -1.44
CA HIS A 236 1.72 3.84 -2.46
C HIS A 236 1.21 3.66 -3.91
N GLY A 237 -0.03 3.22 -4.09
CA GLY A 237 -0.70 3.12 -5.39
C GLY A 237 -0.32 1.90 -6.24
N VAL A 238 0.53 0.97 -5.79
CA VAL A 238 0.96 -0.22 -6.54
C VAL A 238 0.15 -1.45 -6.14
N GLY A 239 -0.14 -2.35 -7.09
CA GLY A 239 -0.83 -3.61 -6.84
C GLY A 239 -2.32 -3.42 -6.54
N MET A 240 -2.89 -4.17 -5.60
CA MET A 240 -4.33 -4.20 -5.35
C MET A 240 -4.82 -2.94 -4.61
N SER A 241 -5.77 -2.20 -5.22
CA SER A 241 -6.60 -1.26 -4.48
C SER A 241 -7.67 -2.02 -3.69
N GLN A 242 -7.65 -1.92 -2.37
CA GLN A 242 -8.64 -2.56 -1.50
C GLN A 242 -10.06 -2.05 -1.77
N TYR A 243 -10.21 -0.75 -2.06
CA TYR A 243 -11.51 -0.18 -2.39
C TYR A 243 -12.05 -0.74 -3.71
N THR A 244 -11.25 -0.75 -4.79
CA THR A 244 -11.67 -1.36 -6.07
C THR A 244 -11.94 -2.86 -5.91
N ALA A 245 -11.11 -3.60 -5.16
CA ALA A 245 -11.35 -5.02 -4.88
C ALA A 245 -12.72 -5.23 -4.22
N ASN A 246 -13.07 -4.38 -3.26
CA ASN A 246 -14.37 -4.42 -2.58
C ASN A 246 -15.54 -4.09 -3.53
N GLN A 247 -15.36 -3.14 -4.46
CA GLN A 247 -16.38 -2.83 -5.46
C GLN A 247 -16.55 -3.98 -6.48
N MET A 248 -15.45 -4.61 -6.92
CA MET A 248 -15.48 -5.79 -7.78
C MET A 248 -16.25 -6.93 -7.12
N ALA A 249 -16.02 -7.18 -5.83
CA ALA A 249 -16.75 -8.18 -5.05
C ALA A 249 -18.27 -7.85 -4.97
N LYS A 250 -18.65 -6.59 -4.77
CA LYS A 250 -20.06 -6.13 -4.84
C LYS A 250 -20.70 -6.35 -6.20
N GLU A 251 -19.91 -6.30 -7.26
CA GLU A 251 -20.33 -6.60 -8.63
C GLU A 251 -20.38 -8.10 -8.95
N GLY A 252 -20.08 -8.97 -7.95
CA GLY A 252 -20.15 -10.43 -8.05
C GLY A 252 -18.87 -11.09 -8.54
N LYS A 253 -17.74 -10.37 -8.55
CA LYS A 253 -16.43 -10.96 -8.87
C LYS A 253 -15.90 -11.80 -7.72
N GLY A 254 -15.41 -13.00 -8.02
CA GLY A 254 -14.71 -13.85 -7.06
C GLY A 254 -13.29 -13.35 -6.77
N TYR A 255 -12.73 -13.80 -5.64
CA TYR A 255 -11.38 -13.40 -5.22
C TYR A 255 -10.30 -13.75 -6.26
N GLU A 256 -10.46 -14.83 -7.01
CA GLU A 256 -9.55 -15.22 -8.10
C GLU A 256 -9.55 -14.17 -9.23
N GLU A 257 -10.73 -13.69 -9.65
CA GLU A 257 -10.85 -12.65 -10.67
C GLU A 257 -10.26 -11.32 -10.17
N ILE A 258 -10.45 -10.98 -8.89
CA ILE A 258 -9.88 -9.80 -8.25
C ILE A 258 -8.35 -9.87 -8.27
N LEU A 259 -7.77 -10.99 -7.85
CA LEU A 259 -6.32 -11.20 -7.85
C LEU A 259 -5.74 -11.13 -9.27
N GLN A 260 -6.37 -11.79 -10.24
CA GLN A 260 -5.95 -11.75 -11.65
C GLN A 260 -6.03 -10.35 -12.27
N TYR A 261 -6.96 -9.52 -11.82
CA TYR A 261 -7.05 -8.14 -12.27
C TYR A 261 -5.82 -7.33 -11.88
N PHE A 262 -5.34 -7.47 -10.65
CA PHE A 262 -4.23 -6.66 -10.13
C PHE A 262 -2.85 -7.27 -10.35
N TYR A 263 -2.74 -8.61 -10.42
CA TYR A 263 -1.48 -9.34 -10.51
C TYR A 263 -1.46 -10.19 -11.78
N GLU A 264 -1.07 -9.56 -12.89
CA GLU A 264 -1.13 -10.16 -14.23
C GLU A 264 -0.22 -11.38 -14.37
N GLY A 265 -0.80 -12.51 -14.77
CA GLY A 265 -0.04 -13.74 -14.98
C GLY A 265 0.42 -14.44 -13.71
N ALA A 266 0.10 -13.91 -12.53
CA ALA A 266 0.29 -14.63 -11.28
C ALA A 266 -0.73 -15.77 -11.17
N GLN A 267 -0.36 -16.88 -10.55
CA GLN A 267 -1.15 -18.11 -10.47
C GLN A 267 -1.42 -18.48 -9.02
N LEU A 268 -2.65 -18.84 -8.73
CA LEU A 268 -3.03 -19.45 -7.45
C LEU A 268 -2.42 -20.87 -7.37
N LYS A 269 -1.79 -21.16 -6.25
CA LYS A 269 -1.18 -22.45 -5.92
C LYS A 269 -1.59 -22.87 -4.52
N ASP A 270 -1.53 -24.17 -4.28
CA ASP A 270 -1.63 -24.72 -2.93
C ASP A 270 -0.26 -24.60 -2.25
N GLY A 271 -0.17 -23.80 -1.19
CA GLY A 271 1.05 -23.59 -0.42
C GLY A 271 1.49 -24.85 0.34
N GLY A 272 0.55 -25.73 0.74
CA GLY A 272 0.84 -26.98 1.42
C GLY A 272 1.71 -27.95 0.62
N GLU A 273 1.48 -28.05 -0.70
CA GLU A 273 2.33 -28.86 -1.58
C GLU A 273 3.76 -28.32 -1.74
N ILE A 274 3.93 -27.02 -1.62
CA ILE A 274 5.23 -26.37 -1.80
C ILE A 274 6.13 -26.59 -0.59
N PHE A 275 5.58 -26.67 0.61
CA PHE A 275 6.35 -26.98 1.82
C PHE A 275 7.00 -28.35 1.80
N LEU A 276 6.31 -29.35 1.28
CA LEU A 276 6.85 -30.71 1.14
C LEU A 276 8.04 -30.78 0.17
N LYS A 277 8.24 -29.75 -0.67
CA LYS A 277 9.37 -29.66 -1.60
C LYS A 277 10.58 -28.87 -1.05
N LEU A 278 10.40 -28.16 0.08
CA LEU A 278 11.47 -27.38 0.71
C LEU A 278 12.19 -28.15 1.83
N GLU A 279 11.73 -29.35 2.21
CA GLU A 279 12.43 -30.30 3.07
C GLU A 279 13.50 -31.07 2.25
#